data_c15f70a37fbe01cc870d5d69ce0e8847
#
_entry.id   c15f70a37fbe01cc870d5d69ce0e8847
#
_cell.length_a   1.000
_cell.length_b   1.000
_cell.length_c   1.000
_cell.angle_alpha   90.00
_cell.angle_beta   90.00
_cell.angle_gamma   90.00
#
_symmetry.space_group_name_H-M   'P 1'
#
loop_
_entity.id
_entity.type
_entity.pdbx_description
1 polymer ?
#
loop_
_entity_poly.entity_id
_entity_poly.type
_entity_poly.pdbx_seq_one_letter_code
_entity_poly.pdbx_strand_id
1 'polypeptide(L)'
;MQQPNELSTKNASQFLNISVSSMRLYAKTMESLGYEFKTVENARRFTKYDLQIIYEAMERFKLVGGTMKQSLHYTIVKYEQGQEIADAMPQNYKEK
;
A
#
# COMPACT_ATOMS: atom_id res chain seq x y z
N MET A 1 2.97 -19.70 -21.04
CA MET A 1 2.00 -19.37 -20.01
C MET A 1 2.30 -18.06 -19.37
N GLN A 2 1.31 -17.23 -19.26
CA GLN A 2 1.53 -15.92 -18.76
C GLN A 2 1.14 -15.80 -17.31
N GLN A 3 1.93 -15.06 -16.58
CA GLN A 3 1.56 -14.70 -15.23
C GLN A 3 0.47 -13.66 -15.30
N PRO A 4 -0.52 -13.73 -14.43
CA PRO A 4 -1.48 -12.63 -14.37
C PRO A 4 -0.75 -11.36 -13.96
N ASN A 5 -1.11 -10.26 -14.60
CA ASN A 5 -0.55 -8.98 -14.21
C ASN A 5 -1.22 -8.44 -12.96
N GLU A 6 -2.30 -9.07 -12.55
CA GLU A 6 -3.11 -8.58 -11.44
C GLU A 6 -3.52 -9.75 -10.57
N LEU A 7 -3.56 -9.50 -9.29
CA LEU A 7 -3.94 -10.52 -8.33
C LEU A 7 -5.23 -10.14 -7.62
N SER A 8 -6.01 -11.16 -7.26
CA SER A 8 -7.17 -10.96 -6.39
C SER A 8 -6.68 -10.59 -4.99
N THR A 9 -7.61 -10.14 -4.15
CA THR A 9 -7.27 -9.85 -2.76
C THR A 9 -6.65 -11.07 -2.07
N LYS A 10 -7.24 -12.24 -2.30
CA LYS A 10 -6.72 -13.45 -1.67
C LYS A 10 -5.30 -13.75 -2.12
N ASN A 11 -5.07 -13.72 -3.44
CA ASN A 11 -3.75 -14.04 -3.95
C ASN A 11 -2.73 -12.98 -3.58
N ALA A 12 -3.15 -11.72 -3.55
CA ALA A 12 -2.27 -10.64 -3.13
C ALA A 12 -1.86 -10.81 -1.67
N SER A 13 -2.81 -11.19 -0.81
CA SER A 13 -2.49 -11.40 0.59
C SER A 13 -1.49 -12.55 0.76
N GLN A 14 -1.65 -13.61 -0.01
CA GLN A 14 -0.71 -14.72 0.03
C GLN A 14 0.67 -14.30 -0.46
N PHE A 15 0.70 -13.52 -1.52
CA PHE A 15 1.96 -13.04 -2.07
C PHE A 15 2.73 -12.22 -1.03
N LEU A 16 2.01 -11.38 -0.29
CA LEU A 16 2.65 -10.53 0.73
C LEU A 16 2.77 -11.23 2.08
N ASN A 17 2.24 -12.43 2.19
CA ASN A 17 2.29 -13.21 3.42
C ASN A 17 1.59 -12.50 4.57
N ILE A 18 0.41 -11.98 4.29
CA ILE A 18 -0.44 -11.35 5.31
C ILE A 18 -1.84 -11.92 5.18
N SER A 19 -2.67 -11.64 6.16
CA SER A 19 -4.04 -12.14 6.14
C SER A 19 -4.87 -11.37 5.12
N VAL A 20 -5.96 -11.96 4.68
CA VAL A 20 -6.91 -11.30 3.80
C VAL A 20 -7.48 -10.07 4.47
N SER A 21 -7.74 -10.15 5.77
CA SER A 21 -8.24 -9.00 6.53
C SER A 21 -7.26 -7.84 6.50
N SER A 22 -5.98 -8.13 6.68
CA SER A 22 -4.95 -7.08 6.61
C SER A 22 -4.88 -6.48 5.21
N MET A 23 -4.95 -7.34 4.20
CA MET A 23 -4.92 -6.87 2.82
C MET A 23 -6.06 -5.90 2.55
N ARG A 24 -7.27 -6.26 2.98
CA ARG A 24 -8.42 -5.39 2.82
C ARG A 24 -8.28 -4.08 3.58
N LEU A 25 -7.75 -4.17 4.79
CA LEU A 25 -7.55 -2.98 5.59
C LEU A 25 -6.57 -2.02 4.92
N TYR A 26 -5.45 -2.55 4.44
CA TYR A 26 -4.46 -1.71 3.78
C TYR A 26 -5.02 -1.08 2.52
N ALA A 27 -5.77 -1.85 1.74
CA ALA A 27 -6.37 -1.32 0.53
C ALA A 27 -7.36 -0.20 0.84
N LYS A 28 -8.20 -0.39 1.85
CA LYS A 28 -9.14 0.66 2.25
C LYS A 28 -8.40 1.90 2.73
N THR A 29 -7.33 1.70 3.48
CA THR A 29 -6.54 2.82 3.96
C THR A 29 -5.95 3.61 2.78
N MET A 30 -5.42 2.90 1.79
CA MET A 30 -4.88 3.56 0.61
C MET A 30 -5.95 4.33 -0.12
N GLU A 31 -7.14 3.76 -0.22
CA GLU A 31 -8.26 4.45 -0.88
C GLU A 31 -8.63 5.72 -0.13
N SER A 32 -8.58 5.69 1.18
CA SER A 32 -8.86 6.87 1.98
C SER A 32 -7.81 7.97 1.74
N LEU A 33 -6.65 7.58 1.24
CA LEU A 33 -5.58 8.51 0.91
C LEU A 33 -5.63 8.97 -0.54
N GLY A 34 -6.67 8.55 -1.28
CA GLY A 34 -6.83 8.96 -2.66
C GLY A 34 -6.27 8.01 -3.69
N TYR A 35 -5.76 6.86 -3.27
CA TYR A 35 -5.20 5.89 -4.18
C TYR A 35 -6.31 5.07 -4.83
N GLU A 36 -6.18 4.77 -6.10
CA GLU A 36 -7.21 4.02 -6.82
C GLU A 36 -6.67 2.68 -7.27
N PHE A 37 -7.43 1.64 -6.98
CA PHE A 37 -7.12 0.30 -7.46
C PHE A 37 -7.97 -0.01 -8.68
N LYS A 38 -7.44 -0.84 -9.55
CA LYS A 38 -8.24 -1.39 -10.61
C LYS A 38 -9.29 -2.32 -10.00
N THR A 39 -10.48 -2.30 -10.56
CA THR A 39 -11.53 -3.22 -10.11
C THR A 39 -12.12 -3.96 -11.30
N VAL A 40 -12.53 -5.17 -11.05
CA VAL A 40 -13.24 -6.00 -12.02
C VAL A 40 -14.42 -6.58 -11.27
N GLU A 41 -15.63 -6.26 -11.74
CA GLU A 41 -16.85 -6.75 -11.09
C GLU A 41 -16.86 -6.41 -9.61
N ASN A 42 -16.48 -5.18 -9.31
CA ASN A 42 -16.48 -4.64 -7.94
C ASN A 42 -15.44 -5.27 -7.03
N ALA A 43 -14.55 -6.09 -7.57
CA ALA A 43 -13.47 -6.67 -6.78
C ALA A 43 -12.15 -6.01 -7.15
N ARG A 44 -11.35 -5.67 -6.14
CA ARG A 44 -10.05 -5.05 -6.39
C ARG A 44 -9.12 -6.02 -7.08
N ARG A 45 -8.32 -5.47 -7.98
CA ARG A 45 -7.23 -6.21 -8.62
C ARG A 45 -5.93 -5.50 -8.29
N PHE A 46 -4.98 -6.24 -7.77
CA PHE A 46 -3.72 -5.66 -7.32
C PHE A 46 -2.65 -5.89 -8.35
N THR A 47 -2.10 -4.79 -8.86
CA THR A 47 -1.01 -4.86 -9.83
C THR A 47 0.32 -4.97 -9.09
N LYS A 48 1.37 -5.26 -9.83
CA LYS A 48 2.71 -5.30 -9.26
C LYS A 48 3.07 -3.98 -8.60
N TYR A 49 2.68 -2.89 -9.22
CA TYR A 49 2.93 -1.55 -8.69
C TYR A 49 2.24 -1.39 -7.32
N ASP A 50 0.97 -1.79 -7.24
CA ASP A 50 0.24 -1.73 -5.97
C ASP A 50 0.95 -2.53 -4.88
N LEU A 51 1.39 -3.73 -5.24
CA LEU A 51 2.00 -4.62 -4.27
C LEU A 51 3.35 -4.11 -3.81
N GLN A 52 4.10 -3.45 -4.69
CA GLN A 52 5.36 -2.85 -4.28
C GLN A 52 5.15 -1.74 -3.26
N ILE A 53 4.13 -0.92 -3.47
CA ILE A 53 3.84 0.15 -2.51
C ILE A 53 3.50 -0.45 -1.15
N ILE A 54 2.65 -1.46 -1.14
CA ILE A 54 2.25 -2.06 0.13
C ILE A 54 3.43 -2.72 0.81
N TYR A 55 4.23 -3.45 0.05
CA TYR A 55 5.41 -4.11 0.61
C TYR A 55 6.38 -3.11 1.23
N GLU A 56 6.69 -2.04 0.50
CA GLU A 56 7.60 -1.04 1.03
C GLU A 56 7.03 -0.35 2.25
N ALA A 57 5.72 -0.10 2.24
CA ALA A 57 5.09 0.51 3.41
C ALA A 57 5.19 -0.40 4.63
N MET A 58 5.04 -1.71 4.42
CA MET A 58 5.19 -2.66 5.52
C MET A 58 6.60 -2.64 6.07
N GLU A 59 7.60 -2.59 5.18
CA GLU A 59 8.98 -2.52 5.61
C GLU A 59 9.28 -1.22 6.33
N ARG A 60 8.77 -0.12 5.82
CA ARG A 60 8.97 1.18 6.47
C ARG A 60 8.33 1.18 7.85
N PHE A 61 7.14 0.62 7.96
CA PHE A 61 6.46 0.56 9.25
C PHE A 61 7.32 -0.17 10.28
N LYS A 62 7.99 -1.25 9.87
CA LYS A 62 8.87 -1.96 10.78
C LYS A 62 10.06 -1.11 11.21
N LEU A 63 10.57 -0.31 10.29
CA LEU A 63 11.77 0.47 10.56
C LEU A 63 11.51 1.72 11.37
N VAL A 64 10.48 2.47 11.03
CA VAL A 64 10.29 3.79 11.63
C VAL A 64 9.09 3.86 12.56
N GLY A 65 8.23 2.86 12.54
CA GLY A 65 7.07 2.87 13.43
C GLY A 65 5.98 3.82 12.98
N GLY A 66 5.27 4.36 13.94
CA GLY A 66 4.11 5.18 13.64
C GLY A 66 2.90 4.29 13.34
N THR A 67 2.08 4.70 12.38
CA THR A 67 0.94 3.91 11.98
C THR A 67 1.16 3.38 10.56
N MET A 68 0.46 2.30 10.24
CA MET A 68 0.55 1.78 8.88
C MET A 68 0.03 2.79 7.86
N LYS A 69 -0.98 3.57 8.24
CA LYS A 69 -1.49 4.61 7.35
C LYS A 69 -0.40 5.62 7.00
N GLN A 70 0.41 5.99 7.99
CA GLN A 70 1.51 6.93 7.75
C GLN A 70 2.53 6.33 6.78
N SER A 71 2.86 5.07 6.96
CA SER A 71 3.81 4.39 6.07
C SER A 71 3.25 4.26 4.66
N LEU A 72 1.97 3.94 4.54
CA LEU A 72 1.34 3.86 3.23
C LEU A 72 1.31 5.23 2.55
N HIS A 73 0.99 6.27 3.31
CA HIS A 73 0.95 7.63 2.74
C HIS A 73 2.33 8.04 2.24
N TYR A 74 3.34 7.84 3.06
CA TYR A 74 4.70 8.16 2.65
C TYR A 74 5.09 7.42 1.36
N THR A 75 4.80 6.14 1.32
CA THR A 75 5.21 5.32 0.18
C THR A 75 4.45 5.69 -1.08
N ILE A 76 3.16 5.99 -0.97
CA ILE A 76 2.38 6.44 -2.11
C ILE A 76 2.97 7.73 -2.66
N VAL A 77 3.26 8.69 -1.78
CA VAL A 77 3.83 9.96 -2.24
C VAL A 77 5.19 9.74 -2.88
N LYS A 78 6.00 8.86 -2.29
CA LYS A 78 7.31 8.55 -2.85
C LYS A 78 7.18 8.03 -4.28
N TYR A 79 6.25 7.13 -4.51
CA TYR A 79 6.08 6.54 -5.84
C TYR A 79 5.46 7.51 -6.84
N GLU A 80 4.57 8.38 -6.37
CA GLU A 80 3.84 9.27 -7.28
C GLU A 80 4.52 10.63 -7.47
N GLN A 81 5.23 11.10 -6.47
CA GLN A 81 5.80 12.44 -6.52
C GLN A 81 7.30 12.50 -6.26
N GLY A 82 7.89 11.38 -5.86
CA GLY A 82 9.32 11.31 -5.68
C GLY A 82 9.77 11.31 -4.23
N GLN A 83 10.98 10.82 -4.03
CA GLN A 83 11.56 10.64 -2.72
C GLN A 83 11.67 11.96 -1.97
N GLU A 84 12.09 13.02 -2.67
CA GLU A 84 12.30 14.31 -2.01
C GLU A 84 11.01 14.87 -1.44
N ILE A 85 9.93 14.74 -2.20
CA ILE A 85 8.66 15.25 -1.72
C ILE A 85 8.16 14.43 -0.55
N ALA A 86 8.30 13.09 -0.64
CA ALA A 86 7.91 12.24 0.47
C ALA A 86 8.68 12.58 1.73
N ASP A 87 9.99 12.83 1.60
CA ASP A 87 10.80 13.16 2.76
C ASP A 87 10.47 14.54 3.34
N ALA A 88 9.92 15.43 2.53
CA ALA A 88 9.55 16.76 2.99
C ALA A 88 8.20 16.78 3.71
N MET A 89 7.43 15.70 3.64
CA MET A 89 6.15 15.65 4.33
C MET A 89 6.38 15.68 5.83
N PRO A 90 5.42 16.25 6.57
CA PRO A 90 5.54 16.20 8.03
C PRO A 90 5.64 14.76 8.50
N GLN A 91 6.62 14.49 9.33
CA GLN A 91 6.85 13.13 9.80
C GLN A 91 6.38 12.91 11.23
N ASN A 92 5.91 13.93 11.88
CA ASN A 92 5.51 13.78 13.25
C ASN A 92 4.04 13.49 13.34
N TYR A 93 3.70 12.36 12.95
CA TYR A 93 2.32 11.97 12.95
C TYR A 93 1.79 11.65 14.33
N LYS A 94 2.67 11.70 15.21
CA LYS A 94 2.24 11.34 16.51
C LYS A 94 1.24 12.28 17.02
N GLU A 95 1.14 12.38 16.91
CA GLU A 95 0.60 12.96 17.40
C GLU A 95 0.24 12.90 18.16
N LYS A 96 0.08 13.30 18.53
CA LYS A 96 -0.03 13.34 19.18
C LYS A 96 -0.55 13.12 19.50
#